data_fd874c4a9a15f8efd2a58fa895536f3a
#
_entry.id   fd874c4a9a15f8efd2a58fa895536f3a
#
_cell.length_a   1.000
_cell.length_b   1.000
_cell.length_c   1.000
_cell.angle_alpha   90.00
_cell.angle_beta   90.00
_cell.angle_gamma   90.00
#
_symmetry.space_group_name_H-M   'P 1'
#
loop_
_entity.id
_entity.type
_entity.pdbx_description
1 polymer ?
#
loop_
_entity_poly.entity_id
_entity_poly.type
_entity_poly.pdbx_seq_one_letter_code
_entity_poly.pdbx_strand_id
1 'polypeptide(L)'
;MKIAFVCVENAGRSQMAAAFARTIAGKKATIISGGTLPARKIHPVVVEAMKEVGIDLSGVRPRATAPKELAECDYVVTMGCNPADVCPVTFRGDARDWGLPDPKGMSLPEVREIRDEIERRVRALLREIGLA
;
A
#
# COMPACT_ATOMS: atom_id res chain seq x y z
N MET A 1 -14.63 3.96 7.25
CA MET A 1 -13.20 4.34 7.12
C MET A 1 -12.64 3.75 5.84
N LYS A 2 -12.07 4.59 5.02
CA LYS A 2 -11.53 4.17 3.71
C LYS A 2 -10.09 4.66 3.58
N ILE A 3 -9.17 3.74 3.32
CA ILE A 3 -7.73 3.99 3.28
C ILE A 3 -7.16 3.50 1.96
N ALA A 4 -6.39 4.34 1.27
CA ALA A 4 -5.69 3.98 0.04
C ALA A 4 -4.19 3.96 0.27
N PHE A 5 -3.53 2.94 -0.28
CA PHE A 5 -2.08 2.85 -0.35
C PHE A 5 -1.65 2.95 -1.80
N VAL A 6 -0.80 3.91 -2.13
CA VAL A 6 -0.43 4.22 -3.50
C VAL A 6 1.09 4.25 -3.66
N CYS A 7 1.58 3.59 -4.69
CA CYS A 7 2.97 3.73 -5.13
C CYS A 7 2.99 3.86 -6.66
N VAL A 8 4.16 3.83 -7.28
CA VAL A 8 4.24 4.03 -8.74
C VAL A 8 3.63 2.84 -9.48
N GLU A 9 4.15 1.64 -9.27
CA GLU A 9 3.77 0.45 -10.05
C GLU A 9 2.66 -0.39 -9.44
N ASN A 10 2.30 -0.18 -8.18
CA ASN A 10 1.36 -1.03 -7.44
C ASN A 10 1.76 -2.52 -7.50
N ALA A 11 3.05 -2.76 -7.53
CA ALA A 11 3.62 -4.11 -7.68
C ALA A 11 4.47 -4.52 -6.48
N GLY A 12 4.63 -3.66 -5.48
CA GLY A 12 5.44 -3.92 -4.29
C GLY A 12 4.89 -3.27 -3.05
N ARG A 13 5.37 -2.04 -2.75
CA ARG A 13 5.10 -1.34 -1.48
C ARG A 13 3.61 -1.19 -1.15
N SER A 14 2.82 -0.68 -2.08
CA SER A 14 1.39 -0.46 -1.84
C SER A 14 0.62 -1.77 -1.70
N GLN A 15 1.03 -2.81 -2.40
CA GLN A 15 0.41 -4.13 -2.28
C GLN A 15 0.69 -4.75 -0.91
N MET A 16 1.93 -4.63 -0.41
CA MET A 16 2.28 -5.11 0.93
C MET A 16 1.50 -4.36 2.02
N ALA A 17 1.47 -3.03 1.92
CA ALA A 17 0.75 -2.20 2.89
C ALA A 17 -0.74 -2.52 2.91
N ALA A 18 -1.37 -2.60 1.75
CA ALA A 18 -2.80 -2.92 1.65
C ALA A 18 -3.10 -4.31 2.21
N ALA A 19 -2.24 -5.29 1.94
CA ALA A 19 -2.42 -6.65 2.45
C ALA A 19 -2.36 -6.72 3.97
N PHE A 20 -1.39 -6.05 4.59
CA PHE A 20 -1.31 -5.97 6.05
C PHE A 20 -2.53 -5.24 6.63
N ALA A 21 -2.92 -4.13 6.03
CA ALA A 21 -4.06 -3.36 6.52
C ALA A 21 -5.37 -4.17 6.45
N ARG A 22 -5.58 -4.91 5.37
CA ARG A 22 -6.77 -5.77 5.23
C ARG A 22 -6.77 -6.88 6.27
N THR A 23 -5.61 -7.46 6.53
CA THR A 23 -5.47 -8.54 7.54
C THR A 23 -5.76 -8.01 8.95
N ILE A 24 -5.25 -6.84 9.28
CA ILE A 24 -5.35 -6.27 10.64
C ILE A 24 -6.72 -5.63 10.87
N ALA A 25 -7.18 -4.79 9.96
CA ALA A 25 -8.43 -4.05 10.11
C ALA A 25 -9.67 -4.91 9.83
N GLY A 26 -9.53 -5.92 8.98
CA GLY A 26 -10.66 -6.77 8.60
C GLY A 26 -11.80 -5.94 8.00
N LYS A 27 -13.00 -6.13 8.52
CA LYS A 27 -14.21 -5.43 8.04
C LYS A 27 -14.34 -4.00 8.55
N LYS A 28 -13.47 -3.56 9.44
CA LYS A 28 -13.56 -2.23 10.06
C LYS A 28 -13.18 -1.10 9.11
N ALA A 29 -12.51 -1.42 8.01
CA ALA A 29 -12.08 -0.43 7.03
C ALA A 29 -12.14 -1.00 5.61
N THR A 30 -12.35 -0.11 4.64
CA THR A 30 -12.20 -0.43 3.22
C THR A 30 -10.79 -0.05 2.82
N ILE A 31 -10.02 -1.02 2.36
CA ILE A 31 -8.62 -0.82 1.97
C ILE A 31 -8.50 -0.94 0.47
N ILE A 32 -7.93 0.07 -0.17
CA ILE A 32 -7.64 0.05 -1.61
C ILE A 32 -6.16 0.30 -1.85
N SER A 33 -5.66 -0.17 -2.98
CA SER A 33 -4.31 0.12 -3.42
C SER A 33 -4.32 0.47 -4.90
N GLY A 34 -3.31 1.19 -5.34
CA GLY A 34 -3.19 1.56 -6.74
C GLY A 34 -1.82 2.11 -7.06
N GLY A 35 -1.57 2.32 -8.34
CA GLY A 35 -0.33 2.88 -8.84
C GLY A 35 -0.59 3.98 -9.86
N THR A 36 0.39 4.87 -10.00
CA THR A 36 0.32 5.93 -11.03
C THR A 36 0.68 5.38 -12.42
N LEU A 37 1.54 4.34 -12.45
CA LEU A 37 1.93 3.61 -13.65
C LEU A 37 1.96 2.11 -13.31
N PRO A 38 0.80 1.46 -13.24
CA PRO A 38 0.76 0.07 -12.75
C PRO A 38 1.53 -0.90 -13.64
N ALA A 39 2.29 -1.80 -13.01
CA ALA A 39 2.98 -2.88 -13.69
C ALA A 39 1.98 -3.96 -14.10
N ARG A 40 2.45 -4.93 -14.88
CA ARG A 40 1.62 -6.06 -15.31
C ARG A 40 1.31 -7.03 -14.20
N LYS A 41 2.26 -7.21 -13.28
CA LYS A 41 2.13 -8.16 -12.16
C LYS A 41 2.90 -7.67 -10.96
N ILE A 42 2.58 -8.22 -9.81
CA ILE A 42 3.34 -7.98 -8.57
C ILE A 42 4.74 -8.60 -8.74
N HIS A 43 5.77 -7.92 -8.23
CA HIS A 43 7.14 -8.45 -8.28
C HIS A 43 7.20 -9.81 -7.59
N PRO A 44 7.78 -10.85 -8.26
CA PRO A 44 7.83 -12.18 -7.66
C PRO A 44 8.49 -12.23 -6.29
N VAL A 45 9.53 -11.42 -6.05
CA VAL A 45 10.20 -11.36 -4.75
C VAL A 45 9.27 -10.84 -3.66
N VAL A 46 8.34 -9.96 -4.01
CA VAL A 46 7.33 -9.43 -3.08
C VAL A 46 6.31 -10.51 -2.75
N VAL A 47 5.86 -11.26 -3.76
CA VAL A 47 4.95 -12.39 -3.55
C VAL A 47 5.58 -13.40 -2.59
N GLU A 48 6.87 -13.71 -2.78
CA GLU A 48 7.61 -14.64 -1.93
C GLU A 48 7.74 -14.11 -0.50
N ALA A 49 8.12 -12.85 -0.34
CA ALA A 49 8.27 -12.23 0.99
C ALA A 49 6.96 -12.22 1.78
N MET A 50 5.84 -11.93 1.11
CA MET A 50 4.53 -11.91 1.76
C MET A 50 4.03 -13.30 2.11
N LYS A 51 4.35 -14.29 1.29
CA LYS A 51 4.01 -15.68 1.57
C LYS A 51 4.65 -16.17 2.86
N GLU A 52 5.86 -15.71 3.16
CA GLU A 52 6.57 -16.06 4.40
C GLU A 52 5.79 -15.65 5.65
N VAL A 53 4.98 -14.61 5.57
CA VAL A 53 4.16 -14.14 6.69
C VAL A 53 2.68 -14.52 6.55
N GLY A 54 2.41 -15.51 5.70
CA GLY A 54 1.08 -16.10 5.57
C GLY A 54 0.11 -15.34 4.66
N ILE A 55 0.61 -14.43 3.83
CA ILE A 55 -0.23 -13.64 2.92
C ILE A 55 0.10 -14.02 1.47
N ASP A 56 -0.92 -14.50 0.75
CA ASP A 56 -0.77 -14.91 -0.64
C ASP A 56 -1.20 -13.78 -1.60
N LEU A 57 -0.24 -13.23 -2.33
CA LEU A 57 -0.49 -12.21 -3.35
C LEU A 57 -0.48 -12.76 -4.77
N SER A 58 -0.37 -14.08 -4.95
CA SER A 58 -0.18 -14.69 -6.27
C SER A 58 -1.32 -14.45 -7.26
N GLY A 59 -2.53 -14.23 -6.78
CA GLY A 59 -3.68 -13.95 -7.65
C GLY A 59 -4.02 -12.46 -7.79
N VAL A 60 -3.25 -11.59 -7.16
CA VAL A 60 -3.53 -10.16 -7.13
C VAL A 60 -2.82 -9.46 -8.29
N ARG A 61 -3.51 -8.50 -8.91
CA ARG A 61 -2.95 -7.74 -10.03
C ARG A 61 -2.81 -6.26 -9.67
N PRO A 62 -1.75 -5.60 -10.16
CA PRO A 62 -1.64 -4.14 -10.05
C PRO A 62 -2.81 -3.44 -10.75
N ARG A 63 -3.21 -2.31 -10.20
CA ARG A 63 -4.28 -1.49 -10.78
C ARG A 63 -3.91 -0.01 -10.72
N ALA A 64 -4.50 0.78 -11.61
CA ALA A 64 -4.31 2.22 -11.61
C ALA A 64 -5.13 2.87 -10.50
N THR A 65 -4.63 3.99 -9.97
CA THR A 65 -5.41 4.84 -9.08
C THR A 65 -6.54 5.50 -9.85
N ALA A 66 -7.71 5.63 -9.19
CA ALA A 66 -8.85 6.34 -9.73
C ALA A 66 -9.05 7.63 -8.90
N PRO A 67 -8.96 8.83 -9.51
CA PRO A 67 -9.09 10.08 -8.75
C PRO A 67 -10.37 10.16 -7.92
N LYS A 68 -11.50 9.73 -8.48
CA LYS A 68 -12.77 9.72 -7.77
C LYS A 68 -12.73 8.82 -6.53
N GLU A 69 -12.09 7.68 -6.64
CA GLU A 69 -11.93 6.74 -5.54
C GLU A 69 -11.05 7.34 -4.43
N LEU A 70 -9.95 8.01 -4.81
CA LEU A 70 -9.08 8.67 -3.85
C LEU A 70 -9.76 9.84 -3.16
N ALA A 71 -10.61 10.59 -3.87
CA ALA A 71 -11.36 11.70 -3.29
C ALA A 71 -12.27 11.26 -2.14
N GLU A 72 -12.73 10.02 -2.15
CA GLU A 72 -13.61 9.44 -1.14
C GLU A 72 -12.87 8.86 0.06
N CYS A 73 -11.53 8.78 0.01
CA CYS A 73 -10.74 8.20 1.09
C CYS A 73 -10.59 9.14 2.27
N ASP A 74 -10.53 8.57 3.47
CA ASP A 74 -10.20 9.30 4.70
C ASP A 74 -8.70 9.46 4.83
N TYR A 75 -7.93 8.46 4.36
CA TYR A 75 -6.47 8.48 4.37
C TYR A 75 -5.92 8.00 3.02
N VAL A 76 -4.93 8.72 2.52
CA VAL A 76 -4.15 8.29 1.36
C VAL A 76 -2.68 8.26 1.78
N VAL A 77 -2.06 7.09 1.69
CA VAL A 77 -0.64 6.91 2.02
C VAL A 77 0.09 6.61 0.72
N THR A 78 1.00 7.49 0.35
CA THR A 78 1.85 7.28 -0.82
C THR A 78 3.20 6.71 -0.38
N MET A 79 3.84 6.00 -1.28
CA MET A 79 5.16 5.42 -1.03
C MET A 79 6.03 5.66 -2.27
N GLY A 80 6.86 6.71 -2.19
CA GLY A 80 7.69 7.13 -3.30
C GLY A 80 6.99 8.00 -4.33
N CYS A 81 5.78 8.50 -4.02
CA CYS A 81 5.06 9.48 -4.83
C CYS A 81 4.77 10.70 -3.98
N ASN A 82 4.71 11.88 -4.60
CA ASN A 82 4.27 13.06 -3.87
C ASN A 82 2.73 13.01 -3.73
N PRO A 83 2.18 13.08 -2.50
CA PRO A 83 0.73 13.08 -2.32
C PRO A 83 0.00 14.16 -3.12
N ALA A 84 0.61 15.33 -3.29
CA ALA A 84 0.03 16.43 -4.07
C ALA A 84 -0.15 16.07 -5.55
N ASP A 85 0.67 15.16 -6.09
CA ASP A 85 0.58 14.72 -7.48
C ASP A 85 -0.43 13.58 -7.67
N VAL A 86 -0.83 12.93 -6.58
CA VAL A 86 -1.70 11.75 -6.60
C VAL A 86 -3.13 12.10 -6.23
N CYS A 87 -3.31 12.91 -5.18
CA CYS A 87 -4.64 13.24 -4.67
C CYS A 87 -5.31 14.31 -5.53
N PRO A 88 -6.61 14.12 -5.88
CA PRO A 88 -7.35 15.15 -6.60
C PRO A 88 -7.64 16.36 -5.70
N VAL A 89 -7.93 17.50 -6.32
CA VAL A 89 -8.25 18.74 -5.57
C VAL A 89 -9.48 18.59 -4.68
N THR A 90 -10.34 17.64 -4.97
CA THR A 90 -11.54 17.33 -4.18
C THR A 90 -11.25 16.47 -2.95
N PHE A 91 -10.04 15.94 -2.81
CA PHE A 91 -9.66 15.15 -1.65
C PHE A 91 -9.65 16.01 -0.38
N ARG A 92 -10.28 15.53 0.67
CA ARG A 92 -10.41 16.25 1.96
C ARG A 92 -9.81 15.49 3.13
N GLY A 93 -9.24 14.31 2.90
CA GLY A 93 -8.70 13.47 3.95
C GLY A 93 -7.27 13.82 4.34
N ASP A 94 -6.62 12.87 5.02
CA ASP A 94 -5.23 12.95 5.44
C ASP A 94 -4.35 12.26 4.39
N ALA A 95 -3.37 12.97 3.85
CA ALA A 95 -2.43 12.43 2.88
C ALA A 95 -1.03 12.40 3.50
N ARG A 96 -0.35 11.25 3.39
CA ARG A 96 1.00 11.04 3.94
C ARG A 96 1.87 10.33 2.92
N ASP A 97 3.19 10.58 2.97
CA ASP A 97 4.16 9.82 2.19
C ASP A 97 5.10 9.08 3.14
N TRP A 98 5.28 7.76 2.89
CA TRP A 98 6.16 6.94 3.70
C TRP A 98 7.56 6.77 3.12
N GLY A 99 7.89 7.35 2.01
CA GLY A 99 9.25 7.46 1.48
C GLY A 99 10.10 6.18 1.55
N LEU A 100 9.53 5.03 1.32
CA LEU A 100 10.23 3.75 1.43
C LEU A 100 10.94 3.37 0.11
N PRO A 101 12.08 2.62 0.19
CA PRO A 101 12.75 2.15 -1.01
C PRO A 101 11.86 1.24 -1.86
N ASP A 102 12.04 1.29 -3.18
CA ASP A 102 11.34 0.41 -4.11
C ASP A 102 11.97 -0.99 -4.07
N PRO A 103 11.19 -2.06 -3.80
CA PRO A 103 11.72 -3.42 -3.76
C PRO A 103 12.12 -4.00 -5.12
N LYS A 104 11.79 -3.32 -6.21
CA LYS A 104 12.10 -3.79 -7.56
C LYS A 104 13.61 -4.03 -7.72
N GLY A 105 13.99 -5.24 -8.14
CA GLY A 105 15.38 -5.59 -8.34
C GLY A 105 16.16 -5.89 -7.06
N MET A 106 15.53 -5.86 -5.90
CA MET A 106 16.18 -6.16 -4.63
C MET A 106 16.16 -7.65 -4.33
N SER A 107 17.11 -8.08 -3.47
CA SER A 107 17.17 -9.44 -2.98
C SER A 107 16.05 -9.70 -1.98
N LEU A 108 15.73 -10.98 -1.74
CA LEU A 108 14.72 -11.35 -0.75
C LEU A 108 15.02 -10.81 0.65
N PRO A 109 16.27 -10.87 1.19
CA PRO A 109 16.57 -10.26 2.48
C PRO A 109 16.29 -8.76 2.53
N GLU A 110 16.59 -8.03 1.46
CA GLU A 110 16.31 -6.59 1.40
C GLU A 110 14.80 -6.32 1.38
N VAL A 111 14.04 -7.12 0.63
CA VAL A 111 12.58 -6.99 0.57
C VAL A 111 11.93 -7.33 1.90
N ARG A 112 12.49 -8.30 2.65
CA ARG A 112 12.01 -8.61 4.00
C ARG A 112 12.11 -7.40 4.94
N GLU A 113 13.18 -6.64 4.85
CA GLU A 113 13.35 -5.44 5.67
C GLU A 113 12.29 -4.38 5.33
N ILE A 114 12.04 -4.17 4.03
CA ILE A 114 11.00 -3.24 3.59
C ILE A 114 9.62 -3.73 4.04
N ARG A 115 9.32 -5.00 3.86
CA ARG A 115 8.08 -5.63 4.31
C ARG A 115 7.84 -5.39 5.80
N ASP A 116 8.86 -5.64 6.62
CA ASP A 116 8.73 -5.53 8.07
C ASP A 116 8.55 -4.08 8.51
N GLU A 117 9.19 -3.13 7.83
CA GLU A 117 8.99 -1.72 8.09
C GLU A 117 7.57 -1.27 7.69
N ILE A 118 7.07 -1.75 6.56
CA ILE A 118 5.71 -1.47 6.12
C ILE A 118 4.70 -2.00 7.14
N GLU A 119 4.91 -3.21 7.64
CA GLU A 119 4.04 -3.78 8.66
C GLU A 119 3.99 -2.91 9.91
N ARG A 120 5.15 -2.46 10.40
CA ARG A 120 5.22 -1.58 11.56
C ARG A 120 4.42 -0.29 11.34
N ARG A 121 4.57 0.33 10.17
CA ARG A 121 3.89 1.59 9.85
C ARG A 121 2.38 1.40 9.69
N VAL A 122 1.96 0.30 9.08
CA VAL A 122 0.54 -0.02 8.95
C VAL A 122 -0.08 -0.23 10.33
N ARG A 123 0.58 -0.99 11.20
CA ARG A 123 0.09 -1.21 12.57
C ARG A 123 -0.01 0.10 13.35
N ALA A 124 0.99 0.97 13.22
CA ALA A 124 0.99 2.27 13.90
C ALA A 124 -0.15 3.16 13.38
N LEU A 125 -0.36 3.21 12.06
CA LEU A 125 -1.45 3.97 11.47
C LEU A 125 -2.81 3.48 11.95
N LEU A 126 -3.03 2.17 11.93
CA LEU A 126 -4.31 1.60 12.34
C LEU A 126 -4.59 1.82 13.82
N ARG A 127 -3.55 1.80 14.68
CA ARG A 127 -3.70 2.16 16.09
C ARG A 127 -4.05 3.63 16.26
N GLU A 128 -3.38 4.51 15.51
CA GLU A 128 -3.63 5.94 15.54
C GLU A 128 -5.09 6.26 15.25
N ILE A 129 -5.70 5.57 14.30
CA ILE A 129 -7.09 5.80 13.88
C ILE A 129 -8.10 4.88 14.56
N GLY A 130 -7.67 4.07 15.52
CA GLY A 130 -8.55 3.24 16.34
C GLY A 130 -9.03 1.94 15.69
N LEU A 131 -8.27 1.40 14.72
CA LEU A 131 -8.64 0.18 14.00
C LEU A 131 -7.76 -1.03 14.35
N ALA A 132 -6.82 -0.87 15.26
CA ALA A 132 -5.96 -1.97 15.69
C ALA A 132 -5.77 -1.96 17.20
#